data_491e069ba345c1cf26eeced89bbafe88
#
_entry.id   491e069ba345c1cf26eeced89bbafe88
#
_cell.length_a   1.000
_cell.length_b   1.000
_cell.length_c   1.000
_cell.angle_alpha   90.00
_cell.angle_beta   90.00
_cell.angle_gamma   90.00
#
_symmetry.space_group_name_H-M   'P 1'
#
loop_
_entity.id
_entity.type
_entity.pdbx_description
1 polymer ?
#
loop_
_entity_poly.entity_id
_entity_poly.type
_entity_poly.pdbx_seq_one_letter_code
_entity_poly.pdbx_strand_id
1 'polypeptide(L)'
;IRRQRQMCIRDRNKGYRMNKLPERIRIKDIARLADVSVGTVDRVIHGRSGVSEASKKRVEEILKQLDYQPNMYASALASNKKYTFICLLPEHLEGEYWTAVETGIHEAIATYSDFNTSVKINYYDPYDYHSFENASEAILALQPDGVMVAPTAPQYTKGFTDQLQALDIPYIYIDSNIKDVPPLAFFGQNSRQSGYFAARMMMLLARDEKEIVIFRKIHEGIVGSNQQENREIGFRQYMKEHHPSCTILELDLHAERNDEDNEMLDEFFRTYPTVKNGITFNSKAYIVGEYLQSRGKKDFNLIGYDLLERNVTCLKEGSISFLIAQQPELQGANGIKALCDHLIFKKEVTCINYMPIDLLTVETIDYYHSK
;
A
#
# COMPACT_ATOMS: atom_id res chain seq x y z
N ILE A 1 -67.50 42.26 29.97
CA ILE A 1 -67.67 43.61 29.36
C ILE A 1 -66.76 43.68 28.14
N ARG A 2 -67.38 44.05 27.02
CA ARG A 2 -66.88 44.45 25.68
C ARG A 2 -66.27 43.39 24.80
N ARG A 3 -67.11 42.93 23.90
CA ARG A 3 -66.82 42.41 22.56
C ARG A 3 -66.18 43.53 21.73
N GLN A 4 -65.10 43.17 21.03
CA GLN A 4 -64.76 43.88 19.80
C GLN A 4 -64.54 42.89 18.68
N ARG A 5 -65.32 43.08 17.65
CA ARG A 5 -65.27 42.43 16.34
C ARG A 5 -63.97 42.83 15.64
N GLN A 6 -63.25 41.88 15.08
CA GLN A 6 -62.31 42.21 14.02
C GLN A 6 -62.71 41.47 12.74
N MET A 7 -62.82 42.28 11.73
CA MET A 7 -63.29 42.01 10.38
C MET A 7 -62.22 41.21 9.61
N CYS A 8 -62.67 40.23 8.86
CA CYS A 8 -61.85 39.51 7.90
C CYS A 8 -61.36 40.44 6.80
N ILE A 9 -60.03 40.54 6.64
CA ILE A 9 -59.43 40.97 5.37
C ILE A 9 -58.89 39.72 4.70
N ARG A 10 -59.55 39.35 3.60
CA ARG A 10 -59.12 38.34 2.64
C ARG A 10 -58.05 38.99 1.77
N ASP A 11 -56.79 38.85 2.15
CA ASP A 11 -55.72 39.14 1.21
C ASP A 11 -55.36 37.89 0.43
N ARG A 12 -55.63 38.01 -0.88
CA ARG A 12 -55.15 37.10 -1.91
C ARG A 12 -53.65 37.32 -2.08
N ASN A 13 -52.83 36.62 -1.35
CA ASN A 13 -51.44 36.38 -1.74
C ASN A 13 -51.31 34.93 -2.17
N LYS A 14 -51.30 34.73 -3.50
CA LYS A 14 -50.74 33.52 -4.09
C LYS A 14 -49.23 33.55 -3.86
N GLY A 15 -48.82 33.29 -2.64
CA GLY A 15 -47.44 32.97 -2.33
C GLY A 15 -47.11 31.62 -2.94
N TYR A 16 -46.26 31.60 -3.93
CA TYR A 16 -45.56 30.41 -4.36
C TYR A 16 -44.96 29.77 -3.11
N ARG A 17 -45.51 28.63 -2.68
CA ARG A 17 -44.81 27.76 -1.72
C ARG A 17 -43.52 27.33 -2.43
N MET A 18 -42.40 27.94 -2.09
CA MET A 18 -41.11 27.34 -2.29
C MET A 18 -41.14 26.02 -1.52
N ASN A 19 -41.42 24.93 -2.25
CA ASN A 19 -41.18 23.59 -1.69
C ASN A 19 -39.75 23.59 -1.18
N LYS A 20 -39.56 23.38 0.12
CA LYS A 20 -38.24 23.09 0.68
C LYS A 20 -37.62 22.01 -0.22
N LEU A 21 -36.53 22.35 -0.88
CA LEU A 21 -35.71 21.34 -1.58
C LEU A 21 -35.44 20.25 -0.59
N PRO A 22 -35.57 18.97 -0.99
CA PRO A 22 -35.24 17.86 -0.10
C PRO A 22 -33.77 18.02 0.34
N GLU A 23 -33.46 17.64 1.56
CA GLU A 23 -32.14 17.72 2.18
C GLU A 23 -31.04 17.08 1.32
N ARG A 24 -31.40 16.25 0.36
CA ARG A 24 -30.55 15.61 -0.66
C ARG A 24 -31.21 15.66 -2.02
N ILE A 25 -30.68 16.49 -2.94
CA ILE A 25 -31.15 16.62 -4.31
C ILE A 25 -30.86 15.34 -5.09
N ARG A 26 -31.84 14.83 -5.80
CA ARG A 26 -31.72 13.62 -6.63
C ARG A 26 -31.83 13.99 -8.12
N ILE A 27 -31.32 13.14 -9.01
CA ILE A 27 -31.38 13.30 -10.46
C ILE A 27 -32.83 13.60 -10.95
N LYS A 28 -33.85 12.96 -10.35
CA LYS A 28 -35.26 13.21 -10.64
C LYS A 28 -35.75 14.64 -10.30
N ASP A 29 -35.14 15.25 -9.30
CA ASP A 29 -35.48 16.63 -8.93
C ASP A 29 -34.88 17.61 -9.93
N ILE A 30 -33.67 17.35 -10.42
CA ILE A 30 -33.00 18.08 -11.49
C ILE A 30 -33.81 17.94 -12.80
N ALA A 31 -34.22 16.72 -13.14
CA ALA A 31 -35.06 16.46 -14.33
C ALA A 31 -36.33 17.26 -14.31
N ARG A 32 -37.01 17.33 -13.17
CA ARG A 32 -38.22 18.13 -12.96
C ARG A 32 -37.97 19.66 -13.11
N LEU A 33 -36.87 20.16 -12.54
CA LEU A 33 -36.49 21.56 -12.59
C LEU A 33 -36.06 22.01 -13.98
N ALA A 34 -35.35 21.14 -14.71
CA ALA A 34 -34.90 21.41 -16.08
C ALA A 34 -35.95 21.10 -17.15
N ASP A 35 -37.12 20.56 -16.75
CA ASP A 35 -38.21 20.11 -17.66
C ASP A 35 -37.69 19.16 -18.75
N VAL A 36 -36.98 18.11 -18.30
CA VAL A 36 -36.42 17.04 -19.16
C VAL A 36 -36.63 15.68 -18.52
N SER A 37 -36.37 14.61 -19.28
CA SER A 37 -36.39 13.26 -18.73
C SER A 37 -35.17 12.99 -17.81
N VAL A 38 -35.31 12.05 -16.84
CA VAL A 38 -34.22 11.60 -16.01
C VAL A 38 -33.04 11.08 -16.87
N GLY A 39 -33.33 10.36 -17.95
CA GLY A 39 -32.32 9.90 -18.89
C GLY A 39 -31.56 11.02 -19.61
N THR A 40 -32.23 12.18 -19.85
CA THR A 40 -31.57 13.37 -20.41
C THR A 40 -30.57 13.96 -19.39
N VAL A 41 -30.97 14.08 -18.12
CA VAL A 41 -30.07 14.54 -17.04
C VAL A 41 -28.87 13.61 -16.87
N ASP A 42 -29.10 12.29 -16.86
CA ASP A 42 -28.03 11.29 -16.79
C ASP A 42 -27.02 11.43 -17.94
N ARG A 43 -27.50 11.61 -19.17
CA ARG A 43 -26.64 11.84 -20.34
C ARG A 43 -25.81 13.11 -20.22
N VAL A 44 -26.39 14.20 -19.73
CA VAL A 44 -25.68 15.47 -19.54
C VAL A 44 -24.62 15.35 -18.47
N ILE A 45 -24.93 14.75 -17.30
CA ILE A 45 -24.00 14.53 -16.19
C ILE A 45 -22.80 13.70 -16.63
N HIS A 46 -23.03 12.69 -17.49
CA HIS A 46 -21.97 11.78 -17.94
C HIS A 46 -21.40 12.15 -19.33
N GLY A 47 -21.71 13.32 -19.88
CA GLY A 47 -21.16 13.77 -21.15
C GLY A 47 -21.52 12.90 -22.36
N ARG A 48 -22.65 12.14 -22.29
CA ARG A 48 -23.07 11.23 -23.37
C ARG A 48 -23.78 11.98 -24.47
N SER A 49 -23.61 11.53 -25.72
CA SER A 49 -24.31 12.11 -26.91
C SER A 49 -25.81 11.86 -26.90
N GLY A 50 -26.54 12.57 -27.77
CA GLY A 50 -27.97 12.40 -27.95
C GLY A 50 -28.87 13.34 -27.09
N VAL A 51 -28.32 14.47 -26.65
CA VAL A 51 -29.05 15.55 -25.98
C VAL A 51 -28.97 16.80 -26.83
N SER A 52 -30.10 17.53 -26.99
CA SER A 52 -30.08 18.82 -27.68
C SER A 52 -29.33 19.88 -26.87
N GLU A 53 -28.63 20.78 -27.53
CA GLU A 53 -27.89 21.88 -26.88
C GLU A 53 -28.76 22.70 -25.92
N ALA A 54 -30.05 22.95 -26.29
CA ALA A 54 -30.98 23.65 -25.42
C ALA A 54 -31.28 22.89 -24.12
N SER A 55 -31.46 21.57 -24.19
CA SER A 55 -31.70 20.73 -23.01
C SER A 55 -30.43 20.60 -22.16
N LYS A 56 -29.26 20.45 -22.79
CA LYS A 56 -27.96 20.39 -22.13
C LYS A 56 -27.71 21.66 -21.30
N LYS A 57 -27.87 22.83 -21.91
CA LYS A 57 -27.69 24.13 -21.25
C LYS A 57 -28.61 24.30 -20.04
N ARG A 58 -29.90 23.94 -20.17
CA ARG A 58 -30.86 24.02 -19.04
C ARG A 58 -30.46 23.12 -17.88
N VAL A 59 -30.01 21.88 -18.18
CA VAL A 59 -29.56 20.96 -17.13
C VAL A 59 -28.29 21.48 -16.46
N GLU A 60 -27.29 21.95 -17.22
CA GLU A 60 -26.04 22.51 -16.69
C GLU A 60 -26.30 23.74 -15.80
N GLU A 61 -27.23 24.64 -16.19
CA GLU A 61 -27.61 25.77 -15.35
C GLU A 61 -28.24 25.34 -14.02
N ILE A 62 -29.12 24.34 -14.03
CA ILE A 62 -29.73 23.79 -12.81
C ILE A 62 -28.70 23.09 -11.94
N LEU A 63 -27.79 22.27 -12.51
CA LEU A 63 -26.71 21.64 -11.79
C LEU A 63 -25.81 22.65 -11.05
N LYS A 64 -25.50 23.77 -11.76
CA LYS A 64 -24.71 24.86 -11.19
C LYS A 64 -25.47 25.64 -10.11
N GLN A 65 -26.74 25.93 -10.31
CA GLN A 65 -27.56 26.65 -9.32
C GLN A 65 -27.75 25.87 -8.02
N LEU A 66 -27.80 24.53 -8.12
CA LEU A 66 -28.01 23.64 -6.98
C LEU A 66 -26.69 23.14 -6.37
N ASP A 67 -25.56 23.55 -6.91
CA ASP A 67 -24.24 22.98 -6.55
C ASP A 67 -24.28 21.44 -6.49
N TYR A 68 -24.94 20.84 -7.50
CA TYR A 68 -25.20 19.42 -7.49
C TYR A 68 -23.93 18.63 -7.78
N GLN A 69 -23.54 17.80 -6.83
CA GLN A 69 -22.46 16.83 -6.98
C GLN A 69 -23.05 15.44 -7.25
N PRO A 70 -22.74 14.80 -8.39
CA PRO A 70 -23.18 13.43 -8.65
C PRO A 70 -22.73 12.49 -7.53
N ASN A 71 -23.64 11.68 -7.02
CA ASN A 71 -23.28 10.66 -6.07
C ASN A 71 -22.59 9.50 -6.79
N MET A 72 -21.27 9.52 -6.85
CA MET A 72 -20.46 8.50 -7.52
C MET A 72 -20.75 7.09 -7.00
N TYR A 73 -20.97 6.93 -5.70
CA TYR A 73 -21.31 5.64 -5.10
C TYR A 73 -22.67 5.11 -5.59
N ALA A 74 -23.70 5.96 -5.65
CA ALA A 74 -25.00 5.56 -6.18
C ALA A 74 -24.93 5.19 -7.66
N SER A 75 -24.13 5.92 -8.44
CA SER A 75 -23.90 5.62 -9.86
C SER A 75 -23.16 4.28 -10.03
N ALA A 76 -22.14 4.04 -9.21
CA ALA A 76 -21.36 2.80 -9.22
C ALA A 76 -22.22 1.58 -8.83
N LEU A 77 -23.06 1.71 -7.77
CA LEU A 77 -23.98 0.65 -7.35
C LEU A 77 -25.05 0.33 -8.42
N ALA A 78 -25.47 1.33 -9.21
CA ALA A 78 -26.40 1.11 -10.32
C ALA A 78 -25.74 0.49 -11.56
N SER A 79 -24.42 0.43 -11.61
CA SER A 79 -23.67 -0.17 -12.70
C SER A 79 -23.64 -1.68 -12.56
N ASN A 80 -23.95 -2.40 -13.64
CA ASN A 80 -23.80 -3.87 -13.69
C ASN A 80 -22.41 -4.30 -14.17
N LYS A 81 -21.46 -3.35 -14.31
CA LYS A 81 -20.10 -3.69 -14.73
C LYS A 81 -19.41 -4.50 -13.62
N LYS A 82 -18.80 -5.62 -14.00
CA LYS A 82 -17.93 -6.40 -13.11
C LYS A 82 -16.50 -5.89 -13.27
N TYR A 83 -15.77 -5.88 -12.17
CA TYR A 83 -14.34 -5.51 -12.15
C TYR A 83 -13.54 -6.67 -11.59
N THR A 84 -12.54 -7.09 -12.34
CA THR A 84 -11.62 -8.15 -11.94
C THR A 84 -10.23 -7.55 -11.78
N PHE A 85 -9.69 -7.62 -10.57
CA PHE A 85 -8.32 -7.23 -10.27
C PHE A 85 -7.44 -8.47 -10.14
N ILE A 86 -6.19 -8.36 -10.56
CA ILE A 86 -5.21 -9.41 -10.33
C ILE A 86 -4.02 -8.83 -9.57
N CYS A 87 -3.61 -9.55 -8.52
CA CYS A 87 -2.42 -9.22 -7.75
C CYS A 87 -1.31 -10.21 -8.09
N LEU A 88 -0.13 -9.70 -8.44
CA LEU A 88 1.07 -10.49 -8.67
C LEU A 88 2.02 -10.30 -7.48
N LEU A 89 2.15 -11.33 -6.66
CA LEU A 89 2.91 -11.32 -5.41
C LEU A 89 4.00 -12.40 -5.44
N PRO A 90 5.10 -12.22 -4.67
CA PRO A 90 6.04 -13.30 -4.45
C PRO A 90 5.40 -14.50 -3.73
N GLU A 91 5.83 -15.70 -4.06
CA GLU A 91 5.51 -16.90 -3.29
C GLU A 91 5.99 -16.74 -1.85
N HIS A 92 5.18 -17.20 -0.90
CA HIS A 92 5.46 -17.08 0.53
C HIS A 92 4.71 -18.14 1.34
N LEU A 93 5.17 -18.34 2.55
CA LEU A 93 4.50 -19.21 3.53
C LEU A 93 3.58 -18.40 4.44
N GLU A 94 2.62 -19.08 5.05
CA GLU A 94 1.74 -18.48 6.06
C GLU A 94 2.55 -17.88 7.21
N GLY A 95 2.19 -16.66 7.63
CA GLY A 95 2.90 -15.91 8.67
C GLY A 95 4.12 -15.11 8.18
N GLU A 96 4.47 -15.18 6.89
CA GLU A 96 5.47 -14.29 6.30
C GLU A 96 4.86 -12.92 5.92
N TYR A 97 5.70 -11.97 5.55
CA TYR A 97 5.32 -10.58 5.23
C TYR A 97 4.14 -10.48 4.23
N TRP A 98 4.16 -11.29 3.19
CA TRP A 98 3.15 -11.25 2.14
C TRP A 98 1.78 -11.77 2.58
N THR A 99 1.70 -12.62 3.60
CA THR A 99 0.42 -13.03 4.21
C THR A 99 -0.34 -11.82 4.74
N ALA A 100 0.35 -10.87 5.38
CA ALA A 100 -0.27 -9.65 5.88
C ALA A 100 -0.73 -8.73 4.73
N VAL A 101 0.04 -8.63 3.64
CA VAL A 101 -0.39 -7.91 2.42
C VAL A 101 -1.67 -8.52 1.85
N GLU A 102 -1.76 -9.86 1.74
CA GLU A 102 -2.95 -10.55 1.26
C GLU A 102 -4.16 -10.33 2.16
N THR A 103 -3.97 -10.33 3.48
CA THR A 103 -5.03 -10.00 4.43
C THR A 103 -5.64 -8.65 4.10
N GLY A 104 -4.80 -7.62 3.92
CA GLY A 104 -5.26 -6.28 3.53
C GLY A 104 -5.97 -6.24 2.17
N ILE A 105 -5.50 -7.00 1.19
CA ILE A 105 -6.16 -7.15 -0.12
C ILE A 105 -7.57 -7.72 0.05
N HIS A 106 -7.71 -8.81 0.81
CA HIS A 106 -8.99 -9.50 1.01
C HIS A 106 -9.98 -8.65 1.81
N GLU A 107 -9.54 -7.95 2.85
CA GLU A 107 -10.39 -7.03 3.62
C GLU A 107 -10.89 -5.87 2.76
N ALA A 108 -10.01 -5.31 1.95
CA ALA A 108 -10.40 -4.24 1.05
C ALA A 108 -11.41 -4.71 0.00
N ILE A 109 -11.17 -5.85 -0.68
CA ILE A 109 -12.11 -6.34 -1.69
C ILE A 109 -13.48 -6.68 -1.09
N ALA A 110 -13.52 -7.20 0.14
CA ALA A 110 -14.77 -7.43 0.86
C ALA A 110 -15.56 -6.13 1.08
N THR A 111 -14.85 -5.03 1.38
CA THR A 111 -15.45 -3.69 1.53
C THR A 111 -16.08 -3.17 0.22
N TYR A 112 -15.52 -3.55 -0.93
CA TYR A 112 -15.99 -3.14 -2.25
C TYR A 112 -16.88 -4.18 -2.96
N SER A 113 -17.30 -5.24 -2.29
CA SER A 113 -18.10 -6.35 -2.87
C SER A 113 -19.40 -5.88 -3.54
N ASP A 114 -20.08 -4.88 -2.96
CA ASP A 114 -21.32 -4.31 -3.51
C ASP A 114 -21.13 -3.67 -4.90
N PHE A 115 -19.90 -3.40 -5.31
CA PHE A 115 -19.57 -2.80 -6.62
C PHE A 115 -19.15 -3.85 -7.66
N ASN A 116 -19.51 -5.12 -7.46
CA ASN A 116 -19.18 -6.25 -8.33
C ASN A 116 -17.66 -6.39 -8.57
N THR A 117 -16.85 -6.21 -7.53
CA THR A 117 -15.41 -6.37 -7.59
C THR A 117 -14.99 -7.78 -7.20
N SER A 118 -13.95 -8.27 -7.82
CA SER A 118 -13.27 -9.52 -7.47
C SER A 118 -11.75 -9.37 -7.59
N VAL A 119 -11.02 -10.15 -6.80
CA VAL A 119 -9.56 -10.22 -6.87
C VAL A 119 -9.11 -11.66 -7.07
N LYS A 120 -8.05 -11.82 -7.84
CA LYS A 120 -7.30 -13.07 -7.95
C LYS A 120 -5.85 -12.79 -7.63
N ILE A 121 -5.22 -13.64 -6.82
CA ILE A 121 -3.80 -13.53 -6.51
C ILE A 121 -3.05 -14.57 -7.35
N ASN A 122 -2.03 -14.12 -8.05
CA ASN A 122 -1.07 -14.95 -8.76
C ASN A 122 0.28 -14.79 -8.06
N TYR A 123 1.03 -15.86 -7.99
CA TYR A 123 2.33 -15.88 -7.33
C TYR A 123 3.44 -16.12 -8.33
N TYR A 124 4.64 -15.68 -7.98
CA TYR A 124 5.88 -15.96 -8.70
C TYR A 124 7.02 -16.23 -7.71
N ASP A 125 7.96 -17.07 -8.09
CA ASP A 125 9.19 -17.28 -7.34
C ASP A 125 10.10 -16.03 -7.50
N PRO A 126 10.44 -15.30 -6.41
CA PRO A 126 11.24 -14.09 -6.48
C PRO A 126 12.69 -14.34 -6.94
N TYR A 127 13.13 -15.58 -6.98
CA TYR A 127 14.46 -16.00 -7.40
C TYR A 127 14.48 -16.61 -8.81
N ASP A 128 13.31 -16.87 -9.41
CA ASP A 128 13.18 -17.39 -10.76
C ASP A 128 12.51 -16.37 -11.70
N TYR A 129 13.30 -15.84 -12.63
CA TYR A 129 12.81 -14.93 -13.66
C TYR A 129 11.70 -15.54 -14.52
N HIS A 130 11.83 -16.81 -14.90
CA HIS A 130 10.82 -17.47 -15.73
C HIS A 130 9.48 -17.63 -15.01
N SER A 131 9.50 -17.80 -13.71
CA SER A 131 8.28 -17.80 -12.89
C SER A 131 7.54 -16.45 -12.98
N PHE A 132 8.26 -15.33 -12.86
CA PHE A 132 7.66 -14.00 -13.02
C PHE A 132 7.13 -13.78 -14.45
N GLU A 133 7.88 -14.16 -15.48
CA GLU A 133 7.47 -14.02 -16.87
C GLU A 133 6.20 -14.82 -17.16
N ASN A 134 6.16 -16.11 -16.79
CA ASN A 134 5.00 -16.98 -16.97
C ASN A 134 3.75 -16.44 -16.25
N ALA A 135 3.90 -15.96 -15.01
CA ALA A 135 2.81 -15.37 -14.26
C ALA A 135 2.30 -14.06 -14.91
N SER A 136 3.20 -13.24 -15.43
CA SER A 136 2.89 -12.00 -16.14
C SER A 136 2.12 -12.27 -17.44
N GLU A 137 2.55 -13.24 -18.26
CA GLU A 137 1.85 -13.65 -19.47
C GLU A 137 0.45 -14.18 -19.19
N ALA A 138 0.31 -15.00 -18.13
CA ALA A 138 -0.99 -15.51 -17.70
C ALA A 138 -1.95 -14.37 -17.29
N ILE A 139 -1.44 -13.31 -16.64
CA ILE A 139 -2.22 -12.13 -16.28
C ILE A 139 -2.66 -11.36 -17.52
N LEU A 140 -1.75 -11.12 -18.46
CA LEU A 140 -2.06 -10.40 -19.71
C LEU A 140 -3.13 -11.14 -20.54
N ALA A 141 -3.08 -12.46 -20.58
CA ALA A 141 -4.07 -13.28 -21.28
C ALA A 141 -5.49 -13.15 -20.68
N LEU A 142 -5.61 -12.87 -19.38
CA LEU A 142 -6.88 -12.69 -18.69
C LEU A 142 -7.51 -11.30 -18.89
N GLN A 143 -6.75 -10.32 -19.37
CA GLN A 143 -7.19 -8.93 -19.58
C GLN A 143 -7.96 -8.37 -18.39
N PRO A 144 -7.37 -8.30 -17.17
CA PRO A 144 -8.04 -7.77 -15.99
C PRO A 144 -8.35 -6.27 -16.14
N ASP A 145 -9.29 -5.76 -15.35
CA ASP A 145 -9.56 -4.32 -15.30
C ASP A 145 -8.43 -3.52 -14.60
N GLY A 146 -7.65 -4.16 -13.74
CA GLY A 146 -6.52 -3.53 -13.05
C GLY A 146 -5.59 -4.55 -12.43
N VAL A 147 -4.32 -4.19 -12.26
CA VAL A 147 -3.28 -5.07 -11.74
C VAL A 147 -2.56 -4.42 -10.56
N MET A 148 -2.28 -5.21 -9.52
CA MET A 148 -1.38 -4.85 -8.42
C MET A 148 -0.13 -5.72 -8.52
N VAL A 149 1.05 -5.11 -8.47
CA VAL A 149 2.32 -5.82 -8.62
C VAL A 149 3.21 -5.52 -7.45
N ALA A 150 3.77 -6.56 -6.84
CA ALA A 150 4.94 -6.45 -5.98
C ALA A 150 6.18 -6.67 -6.86
N PRO A 151 6.87 -5.61 -7.30
CA PRO A 151 7.96 -5.76 -8.24
C PRO A 151 9.23 -6.29 -7.56
N THR A 152 9.91 -7.21 -8.22
CA THR A 152 11.24 -7.68 -7.80
C THR A 152 12.35 -6.93 -8.53
N ALA A 153 12.81 -7.47 -9.65
CA ALA A 153 13.87 -6.87 -10.43
C ALA A 153 13.30 -5.88 -11.47
N PRO A 154 13.86 -4.65 -11.55
CA PRO A 154 13.35 -3.59 -12.42
C PRO A 154 13.21 -3.99 -13.89
N GLN A 155 14.19 -4.74 -14.42
CA GLN A 155 14.22 -5.11 -15.83
C GLN A 155 13.04 -6.01 -16.25
N TYR A 156 12.63 -6.91 -15.38
CA TYR A 156 11.53 -7.86 -15.65
C TYR A 156 10.17 -7.20 -15.46
N THR A 157 10.02 -6.46 -14.37
CA THR A 157 8.79 -5.74 -14.08
C THR A 157 8.48 -4.72 -15.17
N LYS A 158 9.50 -4.02 -15.71
CA LYS A 158 9.31 -3.04 -16.79
C LYS A 158 8.68 -3.66 -18.03
N GLY A 159 9.16 -4.80 -18.49
CA GLY A 159 8.60 -5.48 -19.67
C GLY A 159 7.11 -5.82 -19.51
N PHE A 160 6.71 -6.25 -18.34
CA PHE A 160 5.30 -6.52 -18.00
C PHE A 160 4.45 -5.25 -17.99
N THR A 161 4.92 -4.20 -17.30
CA THR A 161 4.15 -2.96 -17.18
C THR A 161 4.06 -2.16 -18.46
N ASP A 162 5.06 -2.23 -19.36
CA ASP A 162 4.97 -1.65 -20.70
C ASP A 162 3.81 -2.32 -21.49
N GLN A 163 3.59 -3.63 -21.32
CA GLN A 163 2.47 -4.34 -21.96
C GLN A 163 1.12 -3.97 -21.33
N LEU A 164 1.06 -3.81 -19.99
CA LEU A 164 -0.15 -3.30 -19.32
C LEU A 164 -0.53 -1.91 -19.82
N GLN A 165 0.44 -1.02 -19.98
CA GLN A 165 0.22 0.33 -20.54
C GLN A 165 -0.27 0.28 -21.98
N ALA A 166 0.29 -0.59 -22.82
CA ALA A 166 -0.14 -0.76 -24.21
C ALA A 166 -1.61 -1.27 -24.33
N LEU A 167 -2.10 -1.93 -23.28
CA LEU A 167 -3.47 -2.45 -23.18
C LEU A 167 -4.41 -1.51 -22.40
N ASP A 168 -3.95 -0.31 -22.00
CA ASP A 168 -4.69 0.62 -21.14
C ASP A 168 -5.14 -0.01 -19.80
N ILE A 169 -4.41 -1.00 -19.28
CA ILE A 169 -4.68 -1.62 -18.00
C ILE A 169 -3.93 -0.86 -16.89
N PRO A 170 -4.63 -0.18 -15.96
CA PRO A 170 -3.99 0.51 -14.86
C PRO A 170 -3.34 -0.50 -13.91
N TYR A 171 -2.14 -0.15 -13.44
CA TYR A 171 -1.41 -0.97 -12.48
C TYR A 171 -0.88 -0.17 -11.30
N ILE A 172 -0.69 -0.86 -10.19
CA ILE A 172 -0.22 -0.33 -8.92
C ILE A 172 1.00 -1.11 -8.48
N TYR A 173 1.98 -0.40 -7.95
CA TYR A 173 3.08 -1.03 -7.22
C TYR A 173 2.83 -1.02 -5.72
N ILE A 174 3.18 -2.12 -5.06
CA ILE A 174 3.25 -2.23 -3.60
C ILE A 174 4.64 -2.68 -3.18
N ASP A 175 5.02 -2.35 -1.95
CA ASP A 175 6.30 -2.68 -1.33
C ASP A 175 7.49 -1.98 -2.01
N SER A 176 7.76 -2.26 -3.26
CA SER A 176 8.85 -1.68 -4.05
C SER A 176 8.35 -0.82 -5.20
N ASN A 177 9.07 0.25 -5.53
CA ASN A 177 8.81 1.10 -6.67
C ASN A 177 9.91 0.95 -7.74
N ILE A 178 9.52 0.94 -9.00
CA ILE A 178 10.46 0.95 -10.12
C ILE A 178 10.67 2.37 -10.60
N LYS A 179 11.91 2.80 -10.61
CA LYS A 179 12.29 4.12 -11.11
C LYS A 179 12.02 4.22 -12.62
N ASP A 180 11.57 5.39 -13.05
CA ASP A 180 11.30 5.71 -14.48
C ASP A 180 10.15 4.89 -15.14
N VAL A 181 9.34 4.18 -14.33
CA VAL A 181 8.15 3.46 -14.80
C VAL A 181 6.99 3.80 -13.87
N PRO A 182 6.32 4.96 -14.08
CA PRO A 182 5.30 5.43 -13.15
C PRO A 182 4.04 4.56 -13.21
N PRO A 183 3.60 3.98 -12.07
CA PRO A 183 2.31 3.29 -11.96
C PRO A 183 1.16 4.30 -11.79
N LEU A 184 -0.08 3.81 -11.80
CA LEU A 184 -1.23 4.60 -11.33
C LEU A 184 -1.01 5.06 -9.88
N ALA A 185 -0.55 4.16 -9.01
CA ALA A 185 -0.14 4.48 -7.65
C ALA A 185 0.94 3.51 -7.16
N PHE A 186 1.73 3.97 -6.20
CA PHE A 186 2.67 3.18 -5.42
C PHE A 186 2.34 3.31 -3.94
N PHE A 187 2.35 2.19 -3.21
CA PHE A 187 2.24 2.12 -1.76
C PHE A 187 3.39 1.29 -1.20
N GLY A 188 4.25 1.91 -0.42
CA GLY A 188 5.41 1.26 0.20
C GLY A 188 6.30 2.28 0.90
N GLN A 189 7.30 1.82 1.62
CA GLN A 189 8.26 2.74 2.24
C GLN A 189 9.22 3.33 1.20
N ASN A 190 9.76 4.52 1.51
CA ASN A 190 10.99 4.96 0.87
C ASN A 190 12.15 4.13 1.44
N SER A 191 12.47 3.03 0.78
CA SER A 191 13.45 2.03 1.26
C SER A 191 14.81 2.63 1.55
N ARG A 192 15.28 3.53 0.68
CA ARG A 192 16.58 4.20 0.89
C ARG A 192 16.56 5.09 2.13
N GLN A 193 15.47 5.86 2.32
CA GLN A 193 15.30 6.69 3.51
C GLN A 193 15.14 5.83 4.77
N SER A 194 14.48 4.69 4.65
CA SER A 194 14.31 3.74 5.75
C SER A 194 15.67 3.16 6.20
N GLY A 195 16.51 2.79 5.26
CA GLY A 195 17.88 2.33 5.58
C GLY A 195 18.76 3.43 6.18
N TYR A 196 18.65 4.65 5.66
CA TYR A 196 19.34 5.83 6.22
C TYR A 196 18.91 6.11 7.67
N PHE A 197 17.59 6.02 7.93
CA PHE A 197 17.03 6.12 9.27
C PHE A 197 17.52 4.98 10.18
N ALA A 198 17.53 3.74 9.69
CA ALA A 198 18.00 2.58 10.45
C ALA A 198 19.47 2.72 10.89
N ALA A 199 20.33 3.26 10.02
CA ALA A 199 21.72 3.56 10.36
C ALA A 199 21.83 4.57 11.50
N ARG A 200 21.02 5.64 11.44
CA ARG A 200 20.96 6.63 12.53
C ARG A 200 20.52 6.00 13.84
N MET A 201 19.52 5.13 13.83
CA MET A 201 19.07 4.41 15.03
C MET A 201 20.11 3.44 15.52
N MET A 202 20.80 2.73 14.63
CA MET A 202 21.90 1.86 14.99
C MET A 202 23.02 2.61 15.72
N MET A 203 23.39 3.79 15.26
CA MET A 203 24.46 4.58 15.89
C MET A 203 24.04 5.17 17.25
N LEU A 204 22.76 5.33 17.53
CA LEU A 204 22.28 5.65 18.88
C LEU A 204 22.45 4.47 19.86
N LEU A 205 22.32 3.23 19.38
CA LEU A 205 22.57 2.02 20.18
C LEU A 205 24.07 1.74 20.31
N ALA A 206 24.79 1.82 19.19
CA ALA A 206 26.20 1.42 19.09
C ALA A 206 27.15 2.40 19.79
N ARG A 207 26.73 3.65 20.03
CA ARG A 207 27.55 4.71 20.64
C ARG A 207 28.92 4.85 19.95
N ASP A 208 29.99 4.47 20.63
CA ASP A 208 31.38 4.62 20.18
C ASP A 208 31.94 3.34 19.51
N GLU A 209 31.10 2.32 19.29
CA GLU A 209 31.51 1.09 18.62
C GLU A 209 31.92 1.35 17.17
N LYS A 210 32.95 0.62 16.72
CA LYS A 210 33.57 0.85 15.42
C LYS A 210 33.20 -0.20 14.36
N GLU A 211 32.43 -1.19 14.75
CA GLU A 211 32.09 -2.32 13.88
C GLU A 211 30.59 -2.59 13.93
N ILE A 212 29.99 -2.74 12.76
CA ILE A 212 28.59 -3.13 12.56
C ILE A 212 28.55 -4.22 11.52
N VAL A 213 27.74 -5.27 11.74
CA VAL A 213 27.51 -6.30 10.74
C VAL A 213 26.15 -6.13 10.06
N ILE A 214 26.15 -6.26 8.75
CA ILE A 214 24.93 -6.40 7.93
C ILE A 214 24.72 -7.89 7.66
N PHE A 215 23.63 -8.45 8.16
CA PHE A 215 23.19 -9.78 7.85
C PHE A 215 22.26 -9.74 6.64
N ARG A 216 22.72 -10.26 5.50
CA ARG A 216 21.95 -10.27 4.26
C ARG A 216 21.30 -11.63 4.07
N LYS A 217 20.04 -11.63 3.61
CA LYS A 217 19.41 -12.84 3.09
C LYS A 217 19.75 -12.96 1.62
N ILE A 218 20.39 -14.05 1.25
CA ILE A 218 20.68 -14.39 -0.14
C ILE A 218 20.14 -15.79 -0.48
N HIS A 219 19.83 -16.00 -1.74
CA HIS A 219 19.53 -17.31 -2.30
C HIS A 219 20.38 -17.50 -3.56
N GLU A 220 21.26 -18.50 -3.56
CA GLU A 220 22.21 -18.77 -4.65
C GLU A 220 22.98 -17.51 -5.14
N GLY A 221 23.37 -16.64 -4.21
CA GLY A 221 24.08 -15.40 -4.51
C GLY A 221 23.20 -14.23 -4.97
N ILE A 222 21.87 -14.40 -5.00
CA ILE A 222 20.91 -13.38 -5.40
C ILE A 222 20.20 -12.80 -4.18
N VAL A 223 20.15 -11.47 -4.10
CA VAL A 223 19.27 -10.75 -3.17
C VAL A 223 17.89 -10.64 -3.81
N GLY A 224 16.93 -11.42 -3.32
CA GLY A 224 15.60 -11.52 -3.91
C GLY A 224 14.68 -10.31 -3.67
N SER A 225 15.22 -9.14 -3.25
CA SER A 225 14.42 -7.98 -2.88
C SER A 225 15.13 -6.66 -3.17
N ASN A 226 14.54 -5.87 -4.06
CA ASN A 226 14.95 -4.49 -4.32
C ASN A 226 14.88 -3.60 -3.07
N GLN A 227 13.97 -3.90 -2.14
CA GLN A 227 13.85 -3.25 -0.84
C GLN A 227 15.12 -3.42 0.00
N GLN A 228 15.61 -4.66 0.14
CA GLN A 228 16.80 -4.96 0.92
C GLN A 228 18.02 -4.19 0.38
N GLU A 229 18.22 -4.19 -0.92
CA GLU A 229 19.32 -3.46 -1.57
C GLU A 229 19.21 -1.95 -1.33
N ASN A 230 18.04 -1.36 -1.53
CA ASN A 230 17.85 0.08 -1.35
C ASN A 230 18.01 0.51 0.12
N ARG A 231 17.59 -0.32 1.08
CA ARG A 231 17.82 -0.08 2.51
C ARG A 231 19.32 -0.11 2.82
N GLU A 232 20.04 -1.09 2.32
CA GLU A 232 21.48 -1.17 2.49
C GLU A 232 22.20 0.05 1.89
N ILE A 233 21.82 0.49 0.68
CA ILE A 233 22.37 1.71 0.07
C ILE A 233 22.13 2.92 0.98
N GLY A 234 20.94 3.09 1.52
CA GLY A 234 20.60 4.18 2.44
C GLY A 234 21.42 4.11 3.75
N PHE A 235 21.54 2.92 4.32
CA PHE A 235 22.35 2.68 5.52
C PHE A 235 23.80 3.06 5.31
N ARG A 236 24.42 2.53 4.26
CA ARG A 236 25.82 2.83 3.91
C ARG A 236 26.07 4.30 3.61
N GLN A 237 25.07 4.97 3.01
CA GLN A 237 25.14 6.40 2.77
C GLN A 237 25.24 7.18 4.08
N TYR A 238 24.36 6.91 5.08
CA TYR A 238 24.42 7.54 6.39
C TYR A 238 25.77 7.29 7.08
N MET A 239 26.25 6.04 7.08
CA MET A 239 27.50 5.66 7.69
C MET A 239 28.70 6.41 7.06
N LYS A 240 28.72 6.50 5.73
CA LYS A 240 29.76 7.25 5.01
C LYS A 240 29.75 8.75 5.34
N GLU A 241 28.58 9.34 5.48
CA GLU A 241 28.41 10.78 5.74
C GLU A 241 28.75 11.15 7.19
N HIS A 242 28.40 10.31 8.15
CA HIS A 242 28.44 10.66 9.59
C HIS A 242 29.45 9.84 10.40
N HIS A 243 29.75 8.61 9.99
CA HIS A 243 30.62 7.67 10.72
C HIS A 243 31.63 6.99 9.78
N PRO A 244 32.45 7.73 9.02
CA PRO A 244 33.34 7.16 8.00
C PRO A 244 34.43 6.23 8.53
N SER A 245 34.69 6.27 9.85
CA SER A 245 35.65 5.35 10.53
C SER A 245 35.02 4.05 11.02
N CYS A 246 33.69 3.91 10.91
CA CYS A 246 33.01 2.67 11.30
C CYS A 246 33.19 1.60 10.20
N THR A 247 33.63 0.43 10.58
CA THR A 247 33.77 -0.73 9.68
C THR A 247 32.42 -1.43 9.54
N ILE A 248 31.99 -1.64 8.32
CA ILE A 248 30.78 -2.41 8.00
C ILE A 248 31.23 -3.80 7.56
N LEU A 249 30.92 -4.80 8.37
CA LEU A 249 31.10 -6.21 8.07
C LEU A 249 29.83 -6.74 7.39
N GLU A 250 29.97 -7.84 6.67
CA GLU A 250 28.87 -8.47 5.95
C GLU A 250 28.85 -9.96 6.22
N LEU A 251 27.65 -10.50 6.43
CA LEU A 251 27.44 -11.94 6.51
C LEU A 251 26.19 -12.31 5.69
N ASP A 252 26.38 -13.16 4.72
CA ASP A 252 25.30 -13.67 3.88
C ASP A 252 24.71 -14.92 4.54
N LEU A 253 23.40 -14.93 4.74
CA LEU A 253 22.64 -16.02 5.34
C LEU A 253 21.63 -16.58 4.31
N HIS A 254 21.44 -17.88 4.33
CA HIS A 254 20.57 -18.55 3.33
C HIS A 254 19.11 -18.64 3.75
N ALA A 255 18.78 -18.38 5.02
CA ALA A 255 17.43 -18.26 5.60
C ALA A 255 16.50 -19.49 5.48
N GLU A 256 16.91 -20.54 4.80
CA GLU A 256 16.15 -21.77 4.59
C GLU A 256 16.88 -23.00 5.15
N ARG A 257 18.13 -22.81 5.60
CA ARG A 257 19.02 -23.86 6.12
C ARG A 257 19.53 -23.48 7.51
N ASN A 258 18.65 -23.56 8.50
CA ASN A 258 18.94 -23.11 9.88
C ASN A 258 20.25 -23.66 10.47
N ASP A 259 20.64 -24.89 10.14
CA ASP A 259 21.88 -25.47 10.65
C ASP A 259 23.11 -24.83 9.98
N GLU A 260 23.11 -24.64 8.68
CA GLU A 260 24.19 -23.96 7.94
C GLU A 260 24.31 -22.49 8.37
N ASP A 261 23.19 -21.77 8.52
CA ASP A 261 23.18 -20.39 8.99
C ASP A 261 23.76 -20.29 10.42
N ASN A 262 23.46 -21.23 11.29
CA ASN A 262 24.03 -21.28 12.64
C ASN A 262 25.55 -21.53 12.61
N GLU A 263 26.05 -22.43 11.77
CA GLU A 263 27.48 -22.67 11.60
C GLU A 263 28.20 -21.43 11.07
N MET A 264 27.61 -20.73 10.10
CA MET A 264 28.13 -19.48 9.56
C MET A 264 28.19 -18.38 10.62
N LEU A 265 27.17 -18.27 11.46
CA LEU A 265 27.09 -17.31 12.57
C LEU A 265 28.15 -17.67 13.65
N ASP A 266 28.32 -18.94 13.99
CA ASP A 266 29.35 -19.39 14.93
C ASP A 266 30.77 -19.06 14.42
N GLU A 267 31.04 -19.26 13.12
CA GLU A 267 32.31 -18.90 12.49
C GLU A 267 32.55 -17.40 12.48
N PHE A 268 31.51 -16.64 12.11
CA PHE A 268 31.56 -15.19 12.09
C PHE A 268 31.91 -14.61 13.47
N PHE A 269 31.19 -15.02 14.52
CA PHE A 269 31.42 -14.49 15.86
C PHE A 269 32.71 -15.02 16.49
N ARG A 270 33.28 -16.12 16.00
CA ARG A 270 34.65 -16.57 16.37
C ARG A 270 35.70 -15.67 15.72
N THR A 271 35.49 -15.26 14.48
CA THR A 271 36.40 -14.39 13.73
C THR A 271 36.32 -12.94 14.21
N TYR A 272 35.12 -12.46 14.56
CA TYR A 272 34.85 -11.08 14.97
C TYR A 272 34.20 -11.04 16.38
N PRO A 273 34.94 -11.40 17.44
CA PRO A 273 34.37 -11.55 18.79
C PRO A 273 33.98 -10.22 19.44
N THR A 274 34.45 -9.10 18.92
CA THR A 274 34.21 -7.74 19.42
C THR A 274 32.95 -7.11 18.86
N VAL A 275 32.38 -7.64 17.76
CA VAL A 275 31.17 -7.08 17.12
C VAL A 275 29.95 -7.26 18.01
N LYS A 276 29.29 -6.15 18.30
CA LYS A 276 28.09 -6.09 19.16
C LYS A 276 26.87 -5.45 18.50
N ASN A 277 26.98 -5.07 17.23
CA ASN A 277 25.92 -4.33 16.55
C ASN A 277 25.67 -4.92 15.18
N GLY A 278 24.42 -5.16 14.84
CA GLY A 278 24.04 -5.73 13.55
C GLY A 278 22.65 -5.33 13.09
N ILE A 279 22.45 -5.47 11.82
CA ILE A 279 21.17 -5.14 11.16
C ILE A 279 20.83 -6.17 10.09
N THR A 280 19.55 -6.46 9.95
CA THR A 280 18.99 -7.16 8.78
C THR A 280 18.07 -6.20 8.02
N PHE A 281 18.08 -6.25 6.69
CA PHE A 281 17.21 -5.42 5.85
C PHE A 281 15.99 -6.16 5.29
N ASN A 282 15.82 -7.42 5.68
CA ASN A 282 14.72 -8.30 5.31
C ASN A 282 13.83 -8.62 6.52
N SER A 283 12.70 -9.28 6.28
CA SER A 283 11.72 -9.64 7.31
C SER A 283 12.14 -10.77 8.25
N LYS A 284 13.27 -11.46 8.02
CA LYS A 284 13.68 -12.65 8.78
C LYS A 284 14.75 -12.35 9.84
N ALA A 285 14.64 -11.25 10.56
CA ALA A 285 15.57 -10.85 11.62
C ALA A 285 15.64 -11.89 12.76
N TYR A 286 14.55 -12.65 12.97
CA TYR A 286 14.48 -13.72 13.95
C TYR A 286 15.56 -14.79 13.79
N ILE A 287 16.09 -15.01 12.59
CA ILE A 287 17.17 -16.01 12.37
C ILE A 287 18.40 -15.64 13.21
N VAL A 288 18.78 -14.36 13.13
CA VAL A 288 19.89 -13.85 13.96
C VAL A 288 19.45 -13.70 15.43
N GLY A 289 18.22 -13.22 15.68
CA GLY A 289 17.69 -13.03 17.03
C GLY A 289 17.68 -14.33 17.86
N GLU A 290 17.14 -15.42 17.30
CA GLU A 290 17.09 -16.73 17.94
C GLU A 290 18.49 -17.34 18.12
N TYR A 291 19.39 -17.15 17.15
CA TYR A 291 20.79 -17.54 17.30
C TYR A 291 21.44 -16.81 18.49
N LEU A 292 21.34 -15.48 18.57
CA LEU A 292 21.91 -14.70 19.66
C LEU A 292 21.39 -15.17 21.02
N GLN A 293 20.12 -15.51 21.09
CA GLN A 293 19.46 -16.04 22.28
C GLN A 293 20.03 -17.42 22.67
N SER A 294 20.12 -18.34 21.71
CA SER A 294 20.65 -19.70 21.94
C SER A 294 22.08 -19.68 22.38
N ARG A 295 22.88 -18.69 22.00
CA ARG A 295 24.28 -18.52 22.38
C ARG A 295 24.48 -17.58 23.59
N GLY A 296 23.40 -17.08 24.19
CA GLY A 296 23.45 -16.20 25.36
C GLY A 296 24.13 -14.85 25.11
N LYS A 297 24.10 -14.34 23.85
CA LYS A 297 24.73 -13.07 23.45
C LYS A 297 23.84 -11.90 23.78
N LYS A 298 23.71 -11.56 25.07
CA LYS A 298 22.79 -10.49 25.54
C LYS A 298 23.25 -9.06 25.25
N ASP A 299 24.56 -8.87 25.00
CA ASP A 299 25.14 -7.53 24.76
C ASP A 299 25.21 -7.19 23.29
N PHE A 300 24.37 -7.81 22.43
CA PHE A 300 24.31 -7.56 21.01
C PHE A 300 23.09 -6.73 20.67
N ASN A 301 23.29 -5.60 19.97
CA ASN A 301 22.22 -4.77 19.45
C ASN A 301 21.84 -5.21 18.03
N LEU A 302 20.63 -5.68 17.85
CA LEU A 302 20.11 -6.08 16.54
C LEU A 302 18.92 -5.20 16.15
N ILE A 303 18.97 -4.62 14.94
CA ILE A 303 17.82 -3.97 14.31
C ILE A 303 17.30 -4.87 13.20
N GLY A 304 15.99 -5.11 13.19
CA GLY A 304 15.31 -5.88 12.16
C GLY A 304 14.18 -5.11 11.51
N TYR A 305 13.59 -5.72 10.49
CA TYR A 305 12.40 -5.23 9.80
C TYR A 305 11.26 -6.21 9.98
N ASP A 306 10.05 -5.66 9.94
CA ASP A 306 8.77 -6.36 9.94
C ASP A 306 8.37 -7.03 11.26
N LEU A 307 7.06 -7.16 11.45
CA LEU A 307 6.45 -7.62 12.69
C LEU A 307 6.01 -9.09 12.60
N LEU A 308 6.83 -9.93 11.97
CA LEU A 308 6.58 -11.37 12.01
C LEU A 308 6.55 -11.84 13.46
N GLU A 309 5.71 -12.81 13.79
CA GLU A 309 5.55 -13.32 15.17
C GLU A 309 6.89 -13.67 15.84
N ARG A 310 7.79 -14.32 15.10
CA ARG A 310 9.14 -14.67 15.59
C ARG A 310 10.01 -13.43 15.84
N ASN A 311 9.92 -12.40 15.00
CA ASN A 311 10.62 -11.12 15.23
C ASN A 311 10.12 -10.43 16.50
N VAL A 312 8.80 -10.40 16.68
CA VAL A 312 8.15 -9.81 17.87
C VAL A 312 8.54 -10.59 19.13
N THR A 313 8.61 -11.91 19.06
CA THR A 313 9.10 -12.75 20.16
C THR A 313 10.54 -12.41 20.51
N CYS A 314 11.44 -12.34 19.52
CA CYS A 314 12.84 -11.96 19.74
C CYS A 314 12.97 -10.53 20.31
N LEU A 315 12.12 -9.59 19.90
CA LEU A 315 12.06 -8.24 20.46
C LEU A 315 11.68 -8.28 21.96
N LYS A 316 10.62 -9.03 22.30
CA LYS A 316 10.12 -9.17 23.67
C LYS A 316 11.12 -9.87 24.60
N GLU A 317 11.89 -10.79 24.06
CA GLU A 317 12.94 -11.54 24.79
C GLU A 317 14.29 -10.82 24.78
N GLY A 318 14.41 -9.68 24.07
CA GLY A 318 15.56 -8.78 24.11
C GLY A 318 16.72 -9.17 23.20
N SER A 319 16.57 -10.14 22.30
CA SER A 319 17.58 -10.48 21.29
C SER A 319 17.49 -9.61 20.02
N ILE A 320 16.37 -8.90 19.82
CA ILE A 320 16.24 -7.80 18.88
C ILE A 320 15.99 -6.52 19.68
N SER A 321 16.71 -5.45 19.36
CA SER A 321 16.62 -4.16 20.05
C SER A 321 15.50 -3.29 19.48
N PHE A 322 15.37 -3.24 18.15
CA PHE A 322 14.36 -2.48 17.44
C PHE A 322 13.81 -3.25 16.23
N LEU A 323 12.53 -3.04 15.95
CA LEU A 323 11.89 -3.45 14.70
C LEU A 323 11.40 -2.23 13.94
N ILE A 324 11.58 -2.22 12.62
CA ILE A 324 11.06 -1.19 11.72
C ILE A 324 9.86 -1.79 10.98
N ALA A 325 8.68 -1.25 11.24
CA ALA A 325 7.43 -1.71 10.62
C ALA A 325 7.10 -0.96 9.33
N GLN A 326 6.36 -1.62 8.43
CA GLN A 326 6.01 -1.12 7.10
C GLN A 326 4.50 -1.09 6.81
N GLN A 327 3.66 -1.58 7.71
CA GLN A 327 2.19 -1.66 7.57
C GLN A 327 1.77 -2.42 6.29
N PRO A 328 2.12 -3.70 6.13
CA PRO A 328 1.86 -4.48 4.92
C PRO A 328 0.37 -4.63 4.58
N GLU A 329 -0.50 -4.78 5.59
CA GLU A 329 -1.95 -4.85 5.40
C GLU A 329 -2.48 -3.58 4.73
N LEU A 330 -2.01 -2.41 5.17
CA LEU A 330 -2.41 -1.14 4.57
C LEU A 330 -1.88 -0.96 3.15
N GLN A 331 -0.74 -1.51 2.81
CA GLN A 331 -0.24 -1.49 1.42
C GLN A 331 -1.19 -2.26 0.50
N GLY A 332 -1.57 -3.48 0.89
CA GLY A 332 -2.53 -4.29 0.15
C GLY A 332 -3.91 -3.63 0.04
N ALA A 333 -4.43 -3.15 1.16
CA ALA A 333 -5.74 -2.50 1.22
C ALA A 333 -5.78 -1.20 0.40
N ASN A 334 -4.77 -0.34 0.52
CA ASN A 334 -4.70 0.92 -0.21
C ASN A 334 -4.53 0.70 -1.72
N GLY A 335 -3.82 -0.35 -2.12
CA GLY A 335 -3.70 -0.74 -3.52
C GLY A 335 -5.06 -1.08 -4.14
N ILE A 336 -5.85 -1.94 -3.50
CA ILE A 336 -7.22 -2.26 -3.95
C ILE A 336 -8.10 -1.01 -3.93
N LYS A 337 -8.03 -0.21 -2.86
CA LYS A 337 -8.76 1.05 -2.77
C LYS A 337 -8.45 1.99 -3.93
N ALA A 338 -7.20 2.14 -4.31
CA ALA A 338 -6.78 3.02 -5.40
C ALA A 338 -7.30 2.53 -6.76
N LEU A 339 -7.29 1.21 -7.04
CA LEU A 339 -7.94 0.65 -8.22
C LEU A 339 -9.45 0.94 -8.25
N CYS A 340 -10.14 0.76 -7.12
CA CYS A 340 -11.56 1.08 -6.99
C CYS A 340 -11.83 2.58 -7.16
N ASP A 341 -11.05 3.44 -6.53
CA ASP A 341 -11.18 4.90 -6.64
C ASP A 341 -11.02 5.35 -8.10
N HIS A 342 -10.03 4.81 -8.82
CA HIS A 342 -9.80 5.15 -10.22
C HIS A 342 -10.86 4.55 -11.16
N LEU A 343 -11.08 3.25 -11.10
CA LEU A 343 -11.88 2.51 -12.07
C LEU A 343 -13.39 2.62 -11.84
N ILE A 344 -13.82 2.61 -10.58
CA ILE A 344 -15.23 2.58 -10.20
C ILE A 344 -15.74 3.99 -9.93
N PHE A 345 -15.03 4.72 -9.07
CA PHE A 345 -15.46 6.03 -8.59
C PHE A 345 -14.93 7.20 -9.42
N LYS A 346 -14.06 6.94 -10.41
CA LYS A 346 -13.47 7.96 -11.30
C LYS A 346 -12.79 9.10 -10.55
N LYS A 347 -12.17 8.78 -9.41
CA LYS A 347 -11.40 9.71 -8.61
C LYS A 347 -9.96 9.77 -9.10
N GLU A 348 -9.33 10.90 -8.90
CA GLU A 348 -7.88 11.02 -9.04
C GLU A 348 -7.17 10.25 -7.93
N VAL A 349 -6.07 9.60 -8.28
CA VAL A 349 -5.24 8.82 -7.36
C VAL A 349 -3.85 9.43 -7.32
N THR A 350 -3.31 9.61 -6.12
CA THR A 350 -1.94 10.09 -5.93
C THR A 350 -0.96 9.00 -6.35
N CYS A 351 0.00 9.36 -7.22
CA CYS A 351 0.93 8.39 -7.77
C CYS A 351 1.89 7.81 -6.72
N ILE A 352 2.45 8.61 -5.84
CA ILE A 352 3.42 8.16 -4.81
C ILE A 352 2.83 8.33 -3.43
N ASN A 353 2.66 7.21 -2.70
CA ASN A 353 2.12 7.18 -1.35
C ASN A 353 3.10 6.43 -0.45
N TYR A 354 3.99 7.18 0.20
CA TYR A 354 4.94 6.57 1.12
C TYR A 354 4.27 6.14 2.42
N MET A 355 4.50 4.89 2.79
CA MET A 355 4.14 4.35 4.10
C MET A 355 5.09 4.90 5.17
N PRO A 356 4.63 5.07 6.43
CA PRO A 356 5.48 5.54 7.52
C PRO A 356 6.64 4.57 7.79
N ILE A 357 7.70 5.11 8.40
CA ILE A 357 8.84 4.34 8.92
C ILE A 357 8.66 4.31 10.44
N ASP A 358 8.02 3.27 10.95
CA ASP A 358 7.69 3.13 12.36
C ASP A 358 8.77 2.32 13.08
N LEU A 359 9.43 2.94 14.08
CA LEU A 359 10.41 2.26 14.93
C LEU A 359 9.70 1.76 16.19
N LEU A 360 9.83 0.46 16.45
CA LEU A 360 9.19 -0.20 17.58
C LEU A 360 10.21 -0.81 18.54
N THR A 361 9.90 -0.68 19.80
CA THR A 361 10.63 -1.26 20.93
C THR A 361 9.73 -2.21 21.71
N VAL A 362 10.30 -2.92 22.68
CA VAL A 362 9.52 -3.80 23.57
C VAL A 362 8.40 -3.06 24.29
N GLU A 363 8.61 -1.77 24.61
CA GLU A 363 7.61 -0.95 25.31
C GLU A 363 6.46 -0.50 24.43
N THR A 364 6.63 -0.49 23.10
CA THR A 364 5.65 0.06 22.16
C THR A 364 4.94 -1.02 21.33
N ILE A 365 5.50 -2.21 21.22
CA ILE A 365 5.01 -3.25 20.30
C ILE A 365 3.57 -3.70 20.61
N ASP A 366 3.19 -3.83 21.89
CA ASP A 366 1.85 -4.27 22.27
C ASP A 366 0.76 -3.22 22.00
N TYR A 367 1.14 -1.96 21.77
CA TYR A 367 0.22 -0.86 21.45
C TYR A 367 0.21 -0.53 19.95
N TYR A 368 1.08 -1.15 19.17
CA TYR A 368 1.13 -0.94 17.74
C TYR A 368 0.11 -1.83 17.06
N HIS A 369 -0.86 -1.19 16.45
CA HIS A 369 -1.84 -1.84 15.60
C HIS A 369 -1.58 -1.39 14.18
N SER A 370 -1.25 -2.32 13.29
CA SER A 370 -1.36 -2.07 11.86
C SER A 370 -2.84 -1.82 11.56
N LYS A 371 -3.18 -0.59 11.22
CA LYS A 371 -4.57 -0.19 10.95
C LYS A 371 -4.84 -0.29 9.46
#